data_200b141397dd71822d6b6238f7c0f9ab
#
_entry.id   200b141397dd71822d6b6238f7c0f9ab
#
_cell.length_a   1.000
_cell.length_b   1.000
_cell.length_c   1.000
_cell.angle_alpha   90.00
_cell.angle_beta   90.00
_cell.angle_gamma   90.00
#
_symmetry.space_group_name_H-M   'P 1'
#
loop_
_entity.id
_entity.type
_entity.pdbx_description
1 polymer ?
#
loop_
_entity_poly.entity_id
_entity_poly.type
_entity_poly.pdbx_seq_one_letter_code
_entity_poly.pdbx_strand_id
1 'polypeptide(L)'
;MAGTVDAYRQRVRPGEYRTTIPKNKDRPMIQGSQIHSSLTMLIEYYETRAEIERTQILEFHVRFEQIHPFDDGNGRVGRLIMFKECLRHDIMPFILDDKRRSRYLQGIREWFIDRYELVDVVMEAQSRFESQIELQKLQKSAEFYQPEEYKEGLKNEDE
;
A
#
# COMPACT_ATOMS: atom_id res chain seq x y z
N MET A 1 -30.60 -3.82 5.55
CA MET A 1 -29.27 -3.81 4.91
C MET A 1 -28.42 -4.90 5.58
N ALA A 2 -27.89 -5.85 4.82
CA ALA A 2 -26.98 -6.86 5.36
C ALA A 2 -25.63 -6.16 5.62
N GLY A 3 -25.24 -6.02 6.88
CA GLY A 3 -23.93 -5.48 7.26
C GLY A 3 -22.83 -6.45 6.85
N THR A 4 -21.70 -5.92 6.35
CA THR A 4 -20.48 -6.69 6.17
C THR A 4 -19.97 -7.21 7.51
N VAL A 5 -19.35 -8.38 7.52
CA VAL A 5 -18.68 -8.94 8.69
C VAL A 5 -17.16 -8.96 8.46
N ASP A 6 -16.40 -8.73 9.52
CA ASP A 6 -14.95 -8.86 9.49
C ASP A 6 -14.50 -10.34 9.40
N ALA A 7 -13.18 -10.58 9.34
CA ALA A 7 -12.59 -11.91 9.34
C ALA A 7 -12.98 -12.77 10.58
N TYR A 8 -13.46 -12.14 11.64
CA TYR A 8 -13.93 -12.77 12.87
C TYR A 8 -15.47 -12.85 12.97
N ARG A 9 -16.19 -12.59 11.86
CA ARG A 9 -17.66 -12.56 11.76
C ARG A 9 -18.32 -11.52 12.68
N GLN A 10 -17.62 -10.45 13.01
CA GLN A 10 -18.22 -9.31 13.72
C GLN A 10 -18.83 -8.35 12.69
N ARG A 11 -19.92 -7.70 13.06
CA ARG A 11 -20.51 -6.65 12.20
C ARG A 11 -19.59 -5.46 12.16
N VAL A 12 -19.09 -5.12 10.97
CA VAL A 12 -18.34 -3.89 10.70
C VAL A 12 -19.27 -2.87 10.05
N ARG A 13 -18.99 -1.60 10.26
CA ARG A 13 -19.70 -0.47 9.67
C ARG A 13 -18.81 0.18 8.63
N PRO A 14 -19.01 -0.13 7.33
CA PRO A 14 -18.20 0.48 6.28
C PRO A 14 -18.35 2.01 6.29
N GLY A 15 -17.23 2.74 6.22
CA GLY A 15 -17.21 4.19 6.21
C GLY A 15 -17.36 4.87 7.57
N GLU A 16 -17.54 4.11 8.64
CA GLU A 16 -17.59 4.65 10.00
C GLU A 16 -16.30 4.32 10.77
N TYR A 17 -15.91 5.22 11.67
CA TYR A 17 -14.82 4.92 12.61
C TYR A 17 -15.27 3.90 13.65
N ARG A 18 -14.34 3.06 14.11
CA ARG A 18 -14.60 2.15 15.22
C ARG A 18 -14.96 2.92 16.49
N THR A 19 -15.87 2.35 17.25
CA THR A 19 -16.28 2.91 18.55
C THR A 19 -15.58 2.20 19.72
N THR A 20 -15.07 1.00 19.50
CA THR A 20 -14.44 0.15 20.51
C THR A 20 -12.95 -0.02 20.27
N ILE A 21 -12.20 -0.37 21.30
CA ILE A 21 -10.78 -0.74 21.19
C ILE A 21 -10.73 -2.22 20.77
N PRO A 22 -10.00 -2.57 19.69
CA PRO A 22 -9.82 -3.96 19.29
C PRO A 22 -9.13 -4.79 20.38
N LYS A 23 -9.70 -5.96 20.71
CA LYS A 23 -9.26 -6.79 21.85
C LYS A 23 -7.88 -7.46 21.68
N ASN A 24 -7.39 -7.60 20.44
CA ASN A 24 -6.21 -8.40 20.12
C ASN A 24 -5.05 -7.57 19.54
N LYS A 25 -4.75 -6.45 20.18
CA LYS A 25 -3.61 -5.60 19.77
C LYS A 25 -2.61 -5.50 20.92
N ASP A 26 -1.38 -5.90 20.67
CA ASP A 26 -0.25 -5.88 21.62
C ASP A 26 0.29 -4.45 21.89
N ARG A 27 -0.49 -3.42 21.57
CA ARG A 27 -0.09 -2.01 21.69
C ARG A 27 -1.22 -1.16 22.21
N PRO A 28 -0.90 -0.05 22.90
CA PRO A 28 -1.89 0.95 23.29
C PRO A 28 -2.64 1.49 22.06
N MET A 29 -3.95 1.53 22.14
CA MET A 29 -4.84 2.02 21.10
C MET A 29 -5.59 3.24 21.58
N ILE A 30 -5.78 4.24 20.71
CA ILE A 30 -6.57 5.42 21.04
C ILE A 30 -8.05 5.06 21.18
N GLN A 31 -8.76 5.83 21.98
CA GLN A 31 -10.22 5.70 22.15
C GLN A 31 -10.96 6.04 20.85
N GLY A 32 -12.10 5.41 20.60
CA GLY A 32 -12.91 5.70 19.43
C GLY A 32 -13.29 7.17 19.27
N SER A 33 -13.58 7.85 20.38
CA SER A 33 -13.87 9.30 20.40
C SER A 33 -12.70 10.20 19.97
N GLN A 34 -11.47 9.71 20.01
CA GLN A 34 -10.27 10.47 19.67
C GLN A 34 -9.82 10.24 18.20
N ILE A 35 -10.42 9.29 17.48
CA ILE A 35 -9.99 8.91 16.13
C ILE A 35 -10.08 10.10 15.18
N HIS A 36 -11.20 10.81 15.18
CA HIS A 36 -11.39 11.93 14.27
C HIS A 36 -10.32 13.02 14.47
N SER A 37 -10.12 13.46 15.70
CA SER A 37 -9.10 14.47 16.02
C SER A 37 -7.70 14.00 15.69
N SER A 38 -7.36 12.74 15.98
CA SER A 38 -6.04 12.17 15.67
C SER A 38 -5.78 12.08 14.17
N LEU A 39 -6.79 11.74 13.36
CA LEU A 39 -6.66 11.74 11.90
C LEU A 39 -6.52 13.17 11.35
N THR A 40 -7.32 14.12 11.86
CA THR A 40 -7.22 15.53 11.46
C THR A 40 -5.79 16.05 11.73
N MET A 41 -5.28 15.85 12.93
CA MET A 41 -3.91 16.25 13.28
C MET A 41 -2.84 15.56 12.40
N LEU A 42 -3.03 14.28 12.07
CA LEU A 42 -2.11 13.56 11.19
C LEU A 42 -2.11 14.13 9.77
N ILE A 43 -3.29 14.45 9.23
CA ILE A 43 -3.43 15.03 7.89
C ILE A 43 -2.81 16.43 7.86
N GLU A 44 -3.16 17.29 8.82
CA GLU A 44 -2.60 18.64 8.93
C GLU A 44 -1.08 18.60 9.05
N TYR A 45 -0.54 17.73 9.92
CA TYR A 45 0.91 17.54 10.07
C TYR A 45 1.58 17.14 8.77
N TYR A 46 0.94 16.25 7.97
CA TYR A 46 1.46 15.81 6.68
C TYR A 46 1.39 16.94 5.63
N GLU A 47 0.29 17.67 5.57
CA GLU A 47 0.06 18.75 4.58
C GLU A 47 0.94 19.99 4.82
N THR A 48 1.42 20.20 6.03
CA THR A 48 2.35 21.32 6.34
C THR A 48 3.79 21.08 5.87
N ARG A 49 4.10 19.88 5.35
CA ARG A 49 5.44 19.57 4.85
C ARG A 49 5.68 20.25 3.50
N ALA A 50 6.81 20.97 3.40
CA ALA A 50 7.22 21.64 2.16
C ALA A 50 7.60 20.62 1.05
N GLU A 51 8.19 19.51 1.46
CA GLU A 51 8.60 18.41 0.58
C GLU A 51 8.14 17.08 1.17
N ILE A 52 7.64 16.22 0.32
CA ILE A 52 7.20 14.87 0.68
C ILE A 52 8.10 13.86 -0.02
N GLU A 53 8.89 13.19 0.78
CA GLU A 53 9.72 12.07 0.35
C GLU A 53 9.11 10.74 0.82
N ARG A 54 9.73 9.64 0.44
CA ARG A 54 9.33 8.28 0.86
C ARG A 54 9.15 8.15 2.37
N THR A 55 10.06 8.72 3.15
CA THR A 55 10.05 8.62 4.62
C THR A 55 8.83 9.28 5.25
N GLN A 56 8.36 10.42 4.71
CA GLN A 56 7.15 11.08 5.19
C GLN A 56 5.88 10.28 4.85
N ILE A 57 5.85 9.66 3.68
CA ILE A 57 4.73 8.77 3.29
C ILE A 57 4.68 7.54 4.21
N LEU A 58 5.83 6.95 4.51
CA LEU A 58 5.91 5.82 5.45
C LEU A 58 5.55 6.23 6.88
N GLU A 59 6.00 7.39 7.34
CA GLU A 59 5.63 7.91 8.67
C GLU A 59 4.12 8.14 8.77
N PHE A 60 3.50 8.74 7.75
CA PHE A 60 2.05 8.89 7.70
C PHE A 60 1.34 7.55 7.83
N HIS A 61 1.80 6.55 7.06
CA HIS A 61 1.22 5.23 7.10
C HIS A 61 1.36 4.55 8.47
N VAL A 62 2.53 4.63 9.10
CA VAL A 62 2.76 4.08 10.45
C VAL A 62 1.83 4.72 11.47
N ARG A 63 1.71 6.06 11.45
CA ARG A 63 0.79 6.79 12.35
C ARG A 63 -0.66 6.44 12.07
N PHE A 64 -1.07 6.31 10.81
CA PHE A 64 -2.41 5.84 10.43
C PHE A 64 -2.69 4.44 10.98
N GLU A 65 -1.73 3.51 10.85
CA GLU A 65 -1.83 2.16 11.43
C GLU A 65 -1.90 2.17 12.97
N GLN A 66 -1.28 3.14 13.63
CA GLN A 66 -1.38 3.32 15.07
C GLN A 66 -2.74 3.86 15.50
N ILE A 67 -3.30 4.83 14.77
CA ILE A 67 -4.65 5.34 14.98
C ILE A 67 -5.66 4.22 14.79
N HIS A 68 -5.48 3.40 13.75
CA HIS A 68 -6.33 2.25 13.44
C HIS A 68 -7.82 2.61 13.41
N PRO A 69 -8.24 3.50 12.50
CA PRO A 69 -9.54 4.16 12.61
C PRO A 69 -10.76 3.26 12.41
N PHE A 70 -10.62 2.15 11.69
CA PHE A 70 -11.75 1.33 11.29
C PHE A 70 -11.80 0.00 12.06
N ASP A 71 -12.97 -0.63 12.10
CA ASP A 71 -13.11 -1.97 12.69
C ASP A 71 -12.32 -3.02 11.91
N ASP A 72 -12.26 -2.91 10.57
CA ASP A 72 -11.47 -3.75 9.66
C ASP A 72 -10.93 -2.94 8.48
N GLY A 73 -9.95 -3.50 7.79
CA GLY A 73 -9.43 -2.95 6.53
C GLY A 73 -8.38 -1.85 6.69
N ASN A 74 -7.94 -1.50 7.90
CA ASN A 74 -6.96 -0.42 8.11
C ASN A 74 -5.70 -0.61 7.27
N GLY A 75 -5.10 -1.81 7.26
CA GLY A 75 -3.91 -2.09 6.46
C GLY A 75 -4.13 -1.95 4.94
N ARG A 76 -5.32 -2.30 4.45
CA ARG A 76 -5.67 -2.09 3.02
C ARG A 76 -5.78 -0.61 2.68
N VAL A 77 -6.53 0.13 3.50
CA VAL A 77 -6.69 1.58 3.33
C VAL A 77 -5.35 2.30 3.44
N GLY A 78 -4.55 2.00 4.46
CA GLY A 78 -3.22 2.60 4.66
C GLY A 78 -2.28 2.36 3.48
N ARG A 79 -2.25 1.14 2.94
CA ARG A 79 -1.44 0.83 1.73
C ARG A 79 -1.95 1.53 0.48
N LEU A 80 -3.26 1.68 0.30
CA LEU A 80 -3.83 2.45 -0.81
C LEU A 80 -3.47 3.93 -0.72
N ILE A 81 -3.48 4.50 0.48
CA ILE A 81 -3.04 5.89 0.70
C ILE A 81 -1.56 6.02 0.33
N MET A 82 -0.70 5.12 0.82
CA MET A 82 0.73 5.13 0.45
C MET A 82 0.94 5.06 -1.06
N PHE A 83 0.25 4.15 -1.75
CA PHE A 83 0.34 3.99 -3.20
C PHE A 83 -0.05 5.29 -3.92
N LYS A 84 -1.18 5.89 -3.54
CA LYS A 84 -1.66 7.17 -4.07
C LYS A 84 -0.66 8.30 -3.83
N GLU A 85 -0.12 8.41 -2.61
CA GLU A 85 0.83 9.47 -2.28
C GLU A 85 2.18 9.29 -2.98
N CYS A 86 2.64 8.06 -3.18
CA CYS A 86 3.80 7.79 -4.03
C CYS A 86 3.58 8.34 -5.45
N LEU A 87 2.43 8.03 -6.08
CA LEU A 87 2.11 8.54 -7.41
C LEU A 87 2.00 10.07 -7.45
N ARG A 88 1.42 10.67 -6.40
CA ARG A 88 1.25 12.13 -6.31
C ARG A 88 2.58 12.89 -6.25
N HIS A 89 3.59 12.27 -5.68
CA HIS A 89 4.92 12.87 -5.45
C HIS A 89 6.02 12.29 -6.34
N ASP A 90 5.66 11.67 -7.47
CA ASP A 90 6.57 11.08 -8.45
C ASP A 90 7.55 10.04 -7.83
N ILE A 91 7.11 9.38 -6.75
CA ILE A 91 7.83 8.30 -6.10
C ILE A 91 7.31 6.97 -6.66
N MET A 92 8.21 6.06 -7.02
CA MET A 92 7.82 4.71 -7.46
C MET A 92 6.92 4.05 -6.39
N PRO A 93 5.68 3.68 -6.73
CA PRO A 93 4.83 2.93 -5.80
C PRO A 93 5.32 1.50 -5.62
N PHE A 94 4.69 0.77 -4.72
CA PHE A 94 5.04 -0.63 -4.45
C PHE A 94 3.82 -1.45 -4.05
N ILE A 95 3.95 -2.76 -4.26
CA ILE A 95 2.99 -3.76 -3.81
C ILE A 95 3.73 -4.73 -2.90
N LEU A 96 3.20 -4.88 -1.69
CA LEU A 96 3.75 -5.84 -0.73
C LEU A 96 3.19 -7.25 -1.01
N ASP A 97 4.10 -8.18 -1.22
CA ASP A 97 3.78 -9.60 -1.28
C ASP A 97 3.75 -10.25 0.12
N ASP A 98 3.16 -11.44 0.19
CA ASP A 98 3.04 -12.17 1.46
C ASP A 98 4.39 -12.55 2.07
N LYS A 99 5.44 -12.73 1.25
CA LYS A 99 6.79 -13.10 1.72
C LYS A 99 7.41 -12.01 2.58
N ARG A 100 7.09 -10.72 2.31
CA ARG A 100 7.62 -9.55 3.03
C ARG A 100 6.74 -9.10 4.17
N ARG A 101 5.55 -9.67 4.31
CA ARG A 101 4.55 -9.23 5.29
C ARG A 101 5.08 -9.21 6.72
N SER A 102 5.84 -10.22 7.14
CA SER A 102 6.37 -10.28 8.50
C SER A 102 7.34 -9.14 8.80
N ARG A 103 8.34 -8.92 7.92
CA ARG A 103 9.32 -7.84 8.02
C ARG A 103 8.62 -6.46 7.99
N TYR A 104 7.67 -6.28 7.10
CA TYR A 104 6.87 -5.06 7.01
C TYR A 104 6.10 -4.76 8.31
N LEU A 105 5.44 -5.74 8.90
CA LEU A 105 4.73 -5.56 10.16
C LEU A 105 5.69 -5.29 11.32
N GLN A 106 6.87 -5.89 11.31
CA GLN A 106 7.94 -5.60 12.26
C GLN A 106 8.41 -4.15 12.10
N GLY A 107 8.73 -3.70 10.90
CA GLY A 107 9.16 -2.33 10.64
C GLY A 107 8.12 -1.27 11.03
N ILE A 108 6.82 -1.56 10.87
CA ILE A 108 5.75 -0.68 11.38
C ILE A 108 5.81 -0.57 12.92
N ARG A 109 6.02 -1.69 13.63
CA ARG A 109 6.09 -1.69 15.09
C ARG A 109 7.33 -0.94 15.62
N GLU A 110 8.43 -1.08 14.92
CA GLU A 110 9.75 -0.57 15.34
C GLU A 110 10.06 0.83 14.79
N TRP A 111 9.22 1.42 13.97
CA TRP A 111 9.46 2.67 13.24
C TRP A 111 10.06 3.81 14.06
N PHE A 112 9.60 4.01 15.29
CA PHE A 112 10.10 5.08 16.16
C PHE A 112 11.37 4.73 16.92
N ILE A 113 11.84 3.49 16.80
CA ILE A 113 13.10 2.98 17.37
C ILE A 113 14.11 2.81 16.24
N ASP A 114 13.71 2.09 15.20
CA ASP A 114 14.51 1.82 14.01
C ASP A 114 13.63 1.87 12.74
N ARG A 115 13.99 2.76 11.83
CA ARG A 115 13.27 2.95 10.57
C ARG A 115 13.77 2.06 9.44
N TYR A 116 14.97 1.50 9.60
CA TYR A 116 15.66 0.80 8.51
C TYR A 116 14.89 -0.38 7.99
N GLU A 117 14.31 -1.20 8.85
CA GLU A 117 13.58 -2.40 8.43
C GLU A 117 12.39 -2.06 7.51
N LEU A 118 11.58 -1.07 7.86
CA LEU A 118 10.45 -0.68 7.01
C LEU A 118 10.91 -0.04 5.70
N VAL A 119 11.91 0.82 5.75
CA VAL A 119 12.47 1.48 4.56
C VAL A 119 13.06 0.43 3.61
N ASP A 120 13.84 -0.52 4.12
CA ASP A 120 14.48 -1.57 3.33
C ASP A 120 13.45 -2.46 2.63
N VAL A 121 12.45 -2.94 3.36
CA VAL A 121 11.35 -3.75 2.80
C VAL A 121 10.59 -3.01 1.71
N VAL A 122 10.36 -1.72 1.90
CA VAL A 122 9.65 -0.90 0.91
C VAL A 122 10.52 -0.67 -0.32
N MET A 123 11.81 -0.39 -0.17
CA MET A 123 12.75 -0.24 -1.29
C MET A 123 12.86 -1.54 -2.12
N GLU A 124 12.95 -2.69 -1.47
CA GLU A 124 12.91 -3.98 -2.16
C GLU A 124 11.60 -4.16 -2.95
N ALA A 125 10.46 -3.80 -2.35
CA ALA A 125 9.17 -3.92 -3.01
C ALA A 125 9.02 -2.94 -4.19
N GLN A 126 9.56 -1.72 -4.09
CA GLN A 126 9.59 -0.74 -5.17
C GLN A 126 10.43 -1.23 -6.36
N SER A 127 11.66 -1.70 -6.12
CA SER A 127 12.55 -2.21 -7.17
C SER A 127 11.91 -3.38 -7.94
N ARG A 128 11.20 -4.25 -7.23
CA ARG A 128 10.47 -5.35 -7.89
C ARG A 128 9.29 -4.85 -8.72
N PHE A 129 8.53 -3.90 -8.19
CA PHE A 129 7.39 -3.33 -8.91
C PHE A 129 7.84 -2.62 -10.19
N GLU A 130 8.91 -1.87 -10.12
CA GLU A 130 9.56 -1.23 -11.27
C GLU A 130 9.99 -2.25 -12.33
N SER A 131 10.70 -3.31 -11.92
CA SER A 131 11.10 -4.40 -12.83
C SER A 131 9.90 -5.08 -13.50
N GLN A 132 8.79 -5.26 -12.78
CA GLN A 132 7.56 -5.83 -13.35
C GLN A 132 6.93 -4.92 -14.40
N ILE A 133 6.92 -3.60 -14.17
CA ILE A 133 6.42 -2.61 -15.13
C ILE A 133 7.28 -2.63 -16.40
N GLU A 134 8.61 -2.67 -16.26
CA GLU A 134 9.53 -2.73 -17.40
C GLU A 134 9.33 -3.99 -18.24
N LEU A 135 9.23 -5.16 -17.60
CA LEU A 135 8.94 -6.42 -18.27
C LEU A 135 7.63 -6.37 -19.04
N GLN A 136 6.57 -5.81 -18.44
CA GLN A 136 5.28 -5.66 -19.12
C GLN A 136 5.35 -4.72 -20.32
N LYS A 137 6.12 -3.64 -20.23
CA LYS A 137 6.34 -2.72 -21.37
C LYS A 137 7.06 -3.42 -22.52
N LEU A 138 8.11 -4.20 -22.22
CA LEU A 138 8.86 -4.97 -23.20
C LEU A 138 7.97 -6.04 -23.87
N GLN A 139 7.18 -6.77 -23.12
CA GLN A 139 6.25 -7.75 -23.65
C GLN A 139 5.23 -7.12 -24.61
N LYS A 140 4.59 -6.02 -24.21
CA LYS A 140 3.67 -5.29 -25.08
C LYS A 140 4.35 -4.78 -26.34
N SER A 141 5.57 -4.26 -26.24
CA SER A 141 6.33 -3.80 -27.41
C SER A 141 6.66 -4.95 -28.36
N ALA A 142 7.01 -6.13 -27.84
CA ALA A 142 7.25 -7.33 -28.63
C ALA A 142 5.99 -7.86 -29.33
N GLU A 143 4.82 -7.77 -28.69
CA GLU A 143 3.52 -8.16 -29.29
C GLU A 143 3.13 -7.25 -30.47
N PHE A 144 3.56 -5.98 -30.46
CA PHE A 144 3.34 -5.03 -31.57
C PHE A 144 4.38 -5.19 -32.71
N TYR A 145 5.54 -5.78 -32.41
CA TYR A 145 6.59 -6.01 -33.39
C TYR A 145 6.39 -7.38 -34.08
N GLN A 146 5.59 -7.41 -35.16
CA GLN A 146 5.58 -8.51 -36.13
C GLN A 146 6.43 -8.07 -37.33
N PRO A 147 7.61 -8.65 -37.57
CA PRO A 147 8.38 -8.37 -38.77
C PRO A 147 7.55 -8.76 -40.00
N GLU A 148 7.47 -7.87 -40.98
CA GLU A 148 6.74 -8.13 -42.24
C GLU A 148 7.28 -9.36 -42.99
N GLU A 149 8.55 -9.70 -42.80
CA GLU A 149 9.21 -10.89 -43.37
C GLU A 149 8.57 -12.23 -43.00
N TYR A 150 7.81 -12.30 -41.89
CA TYR A 150 7.13 -13.56 -41.51
C TYR A 150 5.86 -13.83 -42.28
N LYS A 151 5.31 -12.84 -43.00
CA LYS A 151 4.08 -13.00 -43.80
C LYS A 151 4.30 -13.54 -45.21
N GLU A 152 5.50 -13.44 -45.74
CA GLU A 152 5.83 -13.93 -47.08
C GLU A 152 6.18 -15.43 -47.10
N GLY A 153 6.69 -15.98 -45.99
CA GLY A 153 7.05 -17.42 -45.92
C GLY A 153 5.90 -18.38 -45.85
N LEU A 154 4.72 -17.95 -45.45
CA LEU A 154 3.52 -18.81 -45.30
C LEU A 154 2.63 -18.91 -46.58
N LYS A 155 2.97 -18.18 -47.64
CA LYS A 155 2.20 -18.18 -48.89
C LYS A 155 2.75 -19.16 -49.95
N ASN A 156 3.88 -19.78 -49.71
CA ASN A 156 4.55 -20.63 -50.74
C ASN A 156 4.54 -22.13 -50.42
N GLU A 157 3.80 -22.60 -49.42
CA GLU A 157 3.70 -24.04 -49.11
C GLU A 157 2.36 -24.71 -49.54
N ASP A 158 1.46 -23.97 -50.20
CA ASP A 158 0.17 -24.51 -50.69
C ASP A 158 0.03 -24.40 -52.23
N GLU A 159 1.10 -24.68 -53.02
CA GLU A 159 0.96 -24.99 -54.45
C GLU A 159 1.54 -26.37 -54.84
#